data_78d7bea959dd6260252657b2b91e99c8
#
_entry.id   78d7bea959dd6260252657b2b91e99c8
#
_cell.length_a   1.000
_cell.length_b   1.000
_cell.length_c   1.000
_cell.angle_alpha   90.00
_cell.angle_beta   90.00
_cell.angle_gamma   90.00
#
_symmetry.space_group_name_H-M   'P 1'
#
loop_
_entity.id
_entity.type
_entity.pdbx_description
1 polymer ?
#
loop_
_entity_poly.entity_id
_entity_poly.type
_entity_poly.pdbx_seq_one_letter_code
_entity_poly.pdbx_strand_id
1 'polypeptide(L)'
;MNPHSEPSKRSDDSKPAATSSDSSTPNPSNSPRPPKPSPPANPPSAARPSPRIAPTGPTDPNSTAEPAGPPGPAGATNPSALSHPAYIAGSPTPSDPSHSTAPTDAATGPSADAQVTLRSPAELADALPYLLGFYPDDSVVLVALHGERGRFGGRVRLGIPTDRAHWPDVADQLADCLISAGQERDERPAAIIVYLCQEPGAGGSGKDVKDRLRPLAQRLRTACGALDVPVLEALCLSNGRFWSYCCPDFRCCPAEGTPLVMPGTSVMAAAAAYAGMQVRGSLKEMEARLRPRTGPRAAEQEKVLDTAAGALVPRMLRRDGAAAVRRDTLELAGAMIHRFRQDTPSGSNRARDACDDALITDAEAADLILGLQDRVTRDRAAEWMDGSAAAPALRLWRALARRCAGGYAEHAVAPLTLAGWVCWSTEDGPSARVALSCALAIDPDYTFAQLLHRAINEGLDPEPLRRCLREQHREAVAATEAPTPSTAPAAEETPRPTKRPGPARPGPAGRPRGPRGATGPGSRTTDGRSRRRAGRDGDRSRR
;
A
#
# COMPACT_ATOMS: atom_id res chain seq x y z
N MET A 1 -43.80 -49.48 11.34
CA MET A 1 -43.61 -50.82 11.92
C MET A 1 -42.45 -50.76 12.86
N ASN A 2 -42.78 -50.55 14.14
CA ASN A 2 -42.00 -50.93 15.31
C ASN A 2 -42.12 -52.46 15.46
N PRO A 3 -41.36 -53.19 16.26
CA PRO A 3 -41.00 -52.81 17.62
C PRO A 3 -39.67 -53.41 18.20
N HIS A 4 -39.27 -52.85 19.40
CA HIS A 4 -38.80 -53.49 20.64
C HIS A 4 -37.43 -54.19 20.65
N SER A 5 -36.54 -54.09 21.63
CA SER A 5 -36.69 -54.03 23.07
C SER A 5 -35.31 -53.73 23.73
N GLU A 6 -35.31 -52.94 24.73
CA GLU A 6 -34.46 -53.10 25.93
C GLU A 6 -34.98 -54.30 26.76
N PRO A 7 -34.38 -54.82 27.88
CA PRO A 7 -33.54 -54.13 28.87
C PRO A 7 -32.56 -55.03 29.68
N SER A 8 -31.91 -54.38 30.68
CA SER A 8 -31.76 -54.81 32.09
C SER A 8 -30.44 -55.40 32.60
N LYS A 9 -29.77 -54.57 33.48
CA LYS A 9 -29.56 -54.77 34.94
C LYS A 9 -28.66 -55.89 35.43
N ARG A 10 -27.77 -55.54 36.27
CA ARG A 10 -27.44 -55.67 37.73
C ARG A 10 -25.96 -56.00 37.94
N SER A 11 -25.30 -55.24 38.77
CA SER A 11 -25.02 -55.31 40.23
C SER A 11 -24.08 -56.47 40.61
N ASP A 12 -22.98 -56.16 41.26
CA ASP A 12 -22.74 -56.29 42.69
C ASP A 12 -21.25 -56.09 43.02
N ASP A 13 -21.02 -55.24 43.97
CA ASP A 13 -20.33 -55.40 45.25
C ASP A 13 -19.11 -56.30 45.36
N SER A 14 -18.04 -55.67 45.84
CA SER A 14 -17.39 -56.12 47.10
C SER A 14 -16.12 -55.29 47.40
N LYS A 15 -16.20 -54.54 48.47
CA LYS A 15 -15.05 -54.11 49.30
C LYS A 15 -14.83 -55.24 50.34
N PRO A 16 -13.59 -55.48 50.85
CA PRO A 16 -13.23 -55.00 52.18
C PRO A 16 -11.77 -54.53 52.36
N ALA A 17 -11.62 -53.54 53.15
CA ALA A 17 -11.04 -53.36 54.47
C ALA A 17 -9.54 -53.61 54.65
N ALA A 18 -8.86 -52.49 54.94
CA ALA A 18 -7.96 -52.14 56.05
C ALA A 18 -6.91 -53.12 56.53
N THR A 19 -5.66 -52.67 56.50
CA THR A 19 -4.80 -52.74 57.70
C THR A 19 -3.78 -51.59 57.66
N SER A 20 -3.75 -50.90 58.78
CA SER A 20 -2.83 -49.90 59.25
C SER A 20 -1.43 -50.46 59.46
N SER A 21 -0.40 -49.68 59.12
CA SER A 21 0.83 -49.63 59.92
C SER A 21 1.52 -48.30 59.80
N ASP A 22 1.62 -47.75 60.91
CA ASP A 22 2.35 -46.57 61.43
C ASP A 22 3.85 -46.64 61.07
N SER A 23 4.44 -45.55 60.65
CA SER A 23 5.81 -45.19 61.04
C SER A 23 6.11 -43.72 60.76
N SER A 24 6.40 -43.09 61.81
CA SER A 24 6.74 -41.69 62.06
C SER A 24 8.00 -41.20 61.39
N THR A 25 7.95 -39.92 60.95
CA THR A 25 8.92 -38.81 61.05
C THR A 25 10.30 -38.93 60.40
N PRO A 26 11.03 -37.83 60.20
CA PRO A 26 10.80 -36.42 60.53
C PRO A 26 11.09 -35.41 59.40
N ASN A 27 10.56 -34.22 59.60
CA ASN A 27 10.86 -32.98 58.88
C ASN A 27 12.28 -32.47 59.24
N PRO A 28 13.11 -32.02 58.29
CA PRO A 28 14.25 -31.16 58.59
C PRO A 28 14.03 -29.74 58.09
N SER A 29 13.82 -28.90 59.06
CA SER A 29 14.45 -27.60 59.33
C SER A 29 14.91 -26.73 58.14
N ASN A 30 14.22 -25.61 58.04
CA ASN A 30 14.76 -24.25 58.06
C ASN A 30 16.25 -24.12 57.67
N SER A 31 16.49 -23.67 56.45
CA SER A 31 17.73 -23.00 56.09
C SER A 31 17.44 -21.59 55.59
N PRO A 32 18.18 -20.57 56.04
CA PRO A 32 17.90 -19.19 55.76
C PRO A 32 18.27 -18.78 54.34
N ARG A 33 17.41 -18.00 53.74
CA ARG A 33 17.56 -17.37 52.41
C ARG A 33 18.74 -16.38 52.47
N PRO A 34 19.64 -16.36 51.46
CA PRO A 34 20.70 -15.36 51.42
C PRO A 34 20.13 -13.96 51.09
N PRO A 35 20.78 -12.88 51.60
CA PRO A 35 20.29 -11.51 51.41
C PRO A 35 20.48 -11.03 49.99
N LYS A 36 19.52 -10.21 49.54
CA LYS A 36 19.57 -9.50 48.24
C LYS A 36 20.76 -8.53 48.24
N PRO A 37 21.50 -8.41 47.12
CA PRO A 37 22.51 -7.37 46.99
C PRO A 37 21.85 -5.99 46.87
N SER A 38 22.44 -5.03 47.60
CA SER A 38 22.09 -3.61 47.57
C SER A 38 22.45 -2.98 46.22
N PRO A 39 21.70 -1.95 45.75
CA PRO A 39 22.04 -1.24 44.53
C PRO A 39 23.32 -0.39 44.71
N PRO A 40 24.13 -0.19 43.65
CA PRO A 40 25.34 0.59 43.72
C PRO A 40 25.05 2.08 43.93
N ALA A 41 25.86 2.72 44.73
CA ALA A 41 25.82 4.13 45.07
C ALA A 41 26.15 5.01 43.84
N ASN A 42 25.41 6.13 43.70
CA ASN A 42 25.67 7.17 42.73
C ASN A 42 27.03 7.84 42.94
N PRO A 43 27.79 8.17 41.86
CA PRO A 43 28.98 8.98 41.98
C PRO A 43 28.61 10.47 42.20
N PRO A 44 29.50 11.24 42.86
CA PRO A 44 29.20 12.61 43.23
C PRO A 44 29.21 13.56 42.03
N SER A 45 28.25 14.47 42.07
CA SER A 45 28.02 15.59 41.13
C SER A 45 29.26 16.50 41.07
N ALA A 46 29.84 16.63 39.87
CA ALA A 46 30.87 17.62 39.59
C ALA A 46 30.22 18.98 39.31
N ALA A 47 30.71 19.98 40.02
CA ALA A 47 30.26 21.36 39.96
C ALA A 47 30.43 22.01 38.58
N ARG A 48 29.42 22.76 38.15
CA ARG A 48 29.47 23.67 37.01
C ARG A 48 30.35 24.89 37.33
N PRO A 49 31.23 25.34 36.45
CA PRO A 49 31.81 26.67 36.57
C PRO A 49 30.89 27.75 35.90
N SER A 50 30.72 28.86 36.60
CA SER A 50 30.03 30.05 36.18
C SER A 50 30.77 30.80 35.05
N PRO A 51 30.08 31.53 34.16
CA PRO A 51 30.74 32.28 33.08
C PRO A 51 31.35 33.57 33.61
N ARG A 52 32.61 33.81 33.28
CA ARG A 52 33.32 35.07 33.50
C ARG A 52 33.00 36.06 32.38
N ILE A 53 32.65 37.27 32.78
CA ILE A 53 32.54 38.50 31.99
C ILE A 53 33.95 38.94 31.56
N ALA A 54 34.14 39.20 30.27
CA ALA A 54 35.33 39.83 29.71
C ALA A 54 35.05 41.28 29.27
N PRO A 55 35.99 42.20 29.38
CA PRO A 55 35.77 43.64 29.22
C PRO A 55 35.90 44.10 27.78
N THR A 56 35.16 45.16 27.51
CA THR A 56 35.17 46.00 26.31
C THR A 56 36.48 46.76 26.12
N GLY A 57 36.96 46.87 24.86
CA GLY A 57 37.98 47.79 24.41
C GLY A 57 37.87 48.06 22.91
N PRO A 58 38.43 49.11 22.34
CA PRO A 58 37.68 50.05 21.54
C PRO A 58 37.83 49.91 20.01
N THR A 59 36.87 50.49 19.32
CA THR A 59 36.71 50.71 17.88
C THR A 59 37.90 51.42 17.22
N ASP A 60 38.23 50.93 15.99
CA ASP A 60 38.90 51.75 14.96
C ASP A 60 38.23 51.55 13.59
N PRO A 61 37.97 52.64 12.85
CA PRO A 61 37.25 52.61 11.59
C PRO A 61 38.24 52.72 10.42
N ASN A 62 38.25 51.78 9.56
CA ASN A 62 38.51 51.91 8.12
C ASN A 62 39.01 50.58 7.50
N SER A 63 38.12 49.86 6.83
CA SER A 63 38.53 48.95 5.78
C SER A 63 37.36 48.72 4.84
N THR A 64 37.49 49.26 3.66
CA THR A 64 36.67 49.04 2.49
C THR A 64 36.74 47.55 2.12
N ALA A 65 35.64 46.86 2.21
CA ALA A 65 35.48 45.50 1.71
C ALA A 65 34.49 45.48 0.54
N GLU A 66 34.93 44.89 -0.56
CA GLU A 66 34.15 44.54 -1.75
C GLU A 66 32.90 43.72 -1.43
N PRO A 67 31.84 43.84 -2.24
CA PRO A 67 30.62 43.06 -2.00
C PRO A 67 30.83 41.57 -2.39
N ALA A 68 30.76 40.72 -1.41
CA ALA A 68 30.67 39.28 -1.61
C ALA A 68 29.33 38.90 -2.30
N GLY A 69 29.41 38.03 -3.30
CA GLY A 69 28.27 37.48 -4.02
C GLY A 69 27.32 36.73 -3.10
N PRO A 70 26.06 36.50 -3.53
CA PRO A 70 25.03 35.87 -2.70
C PRO A 70 25.41 34.44 -2.32
N PRO A 71 25.16 34.02 -1.06
CA PRO A 71 25.36 32.63 -0.66
C PRO A 71 24.40 31.74 -1.41
N GLY A 72 24.91 30.65 -1.98
CA GLY A 72 24.11 29.55 -2.53
C GLY A 72 23.15 29.01 -1.48
N PRO A 73 22.02 28.45 -1.89
CA PRO A 73 21.01 27.95 -0.95
C PRO A 73 21.63 26.84 -0.10
N ALA A 74 21.65 27.10 1.21
CA ALA A 74 21.92 26.05 2.21
C ALA A 74 20.93 24.93 2.00
N GLY A 75 21.44 23.68 1.92
CA GLY A 75 20.66 22.49 1.77
C GLY A 75 19.54 22.45 2.79
N ALA A 76 18.32 22.55 2.30
CA ALA A 76 17.12 22.29 3.07
C ALA A 76 17.18 20.81 3.47
N THR A 77 17.43 20.54 4.73
CA THR A 77 17.08 19.29 5.35
C THR A 77 15.58 19.11 5.16
N ASN A 78 15.22 18.22 4.27
CA ASN A 78 13.85 17.81 3.98
C ASN A 78 13.17 17.45 5.31
N PRO A 79 12.11 18.16 5.73
CA PRO A 79 11.30 17.68 6.85
C PRO A 79 10.68 16.37 6.39
N SER A 80 10.88 15.34 7.18
CA SER A 80 10.36 13.97 7.05
C SER A 80 9.05 13.93 6.29
N ALA A 81 9.04 13.13 5.23
CA ALA A 81 7.89 12.91 4.36
C ALA A 81 6.62 12.75 5.19
N LEU A 82 5.79 13.77 5.23
CA LEU A 82 4.40 13.66 5.66
C LEU A 82 3.77 12.71 4.64
N SER A 83 3.49 11.48 5.07
CA SER A 83 2.79 10.49 4.26
C SER A 83 1.58 11.16 3.64
N HIS A 84 1.47 11.17 2.32
CA HIS A 84 0.32 11.74 1.65
C HIS A 84 -0.97 11.11 2.19
N PRO A 85 -2.02 11.89 2.49
CA PRO A 85 -3.29 11.34 2.95
C PRO A 85 -3.83 10.38 1.88
N ALA A 86 -4.13 9.15 2.30
CA ALA A 86 -4.75 8.17 1.41
C ALA A 86 -6.23 8.56 1.22
N TYR A 87 -6.55 9.15 0.08
CA TYR A 87 -7.93 9.36 -0.33
C TYR A 87 -8.54 8.02 -0.75
N ILE A 88 -9.67 7.67 -0.16
CA ILE A 88 -10.40 6.44 -0.47
C ILE A 88 -11.69 6.84 -1.17
N ALA A 89 -11.79 6.59 -2.48
CA ALA A 89 -13.02 6.84 -3.23
C ALA A 89 -14.20 6.02 -2.68
N GLY A 90 -15.38 6.56 -2.77
CA GLY A 90 -16.62 5.86 -2.44
C GLY A 90 -16.78 4.58 -3.26
N SER A 91 -17.56 3.63 -2.74
CA SER A 91 -17.91 2.40 -3.46
C SER A 91 -18.49 2.72 -4.85
N PRO A 92 -18.20 1.89 -5.87
CA PRO A 92 -18.77 2.11 -7.20
C PRO A 92 -20.29 2.08 -7.11
N THR A 93 -20.92 3.12 -7.65
CA THR A 93 -22.34 3.10 -7.99
C THR A 93 -22.55 2.03 -9.05
N PRO A 94 -23.55 1.16 -8.95
CA PRO A 94 -23.86 0.25 -10.05
C PRO A 94 -24.25 1.07 -11.28
N SER A 95 -23.57 0.76 -12.38
CA SER A 95 -23.85 1.34 -13.70
C SER A 95 -25.26 1.00 -14.11
N ASP A 96 -25.98 2.00 -14.56
CA ASP A 96 -27.33 1.94 -15.11
C ASP A 96 -27.40 0.98 -16.32
N PRO A 97 -28.21 -0.07 -16.34
CA PRO A 97 -28.43 -0.88 -17.51
C PRO A 97 -29.66 -0.36 -18.24
N SER A 98 -29.44 0.52 -19.19
CA SER A 98 -30.49 0.86 -20.18
C SER A 98 -30.47 -0.13 -21.34
N HIS A 99 -31.62 -0.73 -21.57
CA HIS A 99 -32.08 -1.51 -22.70
C HIS A 99 -31.84 -3.03 -22.73
N SER A 100 -32.84 -3.79 -22.30
CA SER A 100 -33.52 -4.72 -23.21
C SER A 100 -34.80 -5.26 -22.59
N THR A 101 -35.90 -5.12 -23.29
CA THR A 101 -37.23 -5.65 -23.01
C THR A 101 -37.32 -7.14 -23.33
N ALA A 102 -37.78 -7.95 -22.36
CA ALA A 102 -38.79 -9.01 -22.55
C ALA A 102 -39.12 -9.68 -21.21
N PRO A 103 -40.38 -10.04 -20.92
CA PRO A 103 -40.79 -10.53 -19.62
C PRO A 103 -40.67 -12.05 -19.55
N THR A 104 -40.11 -12.55 -18.45
CA THR A 104 -40.35 -13.94 -18.01
C THR A 104 -40.39 -13.99 -16.48
N ASP A 105 -41.39 -14.67 -15.98
CA ASP A 105 -41.86 -14.79 -14.62
C ASP A 105 -40.83 -15.23 -13.58
N ALA A 106 -41.04 -14.64 -12.40
CA ALA A 106 -40.92 -15.22 -11.07
C ALA A 106 -39.59 -15.79 -10.59
N ALA A 107 -38.86 -14.94 -9.88
CA ALA A 107 -38.34 -15.27 -8.52
C ALA A 107 -37.96 -13.95 -7.87
N THR A 108 -38.74 -13.50 -6.90
CA THR A 108 -38.44 -12.38 -6.03
C THR A 108 -37.22 -12.71 -5.19
N GLY A 109 -36.01 -12.52 -5.73
CA GLY A 109 -34.78 -12.44 -4.98
C GLY A 109 -34.78 -11.12 -4.19
N PRO A 110 -34.27 -11.07 -2.97
CA PRO A 110 -34.23 -9.85 -2.19
C PRO A 110 -33.40 -8.80 -2.93
N SER A 111 -34.04 -7.65 -3.13
CA SER A 111 -33.52 -6.42 -3.70
C SER A 111 -32.13 -6.09 -3.17
N ALA A 112 -31.15 -5.86 -4.04
CA ALA A 112 -29.74 -5.55 -3.71
C ALA A 112 -29.53 -4.19 -3.02
N ASP A 113 -30.59 -3.47 -2.65
CA ASP A 113 -30.59 -2.16 -2.00
C ASP A 113 -30.93 -2.23 -0.50
N ALA A 114 -30.21 -3.05 0.28
CA ALA A 114 -30.29 -2.97 1.73
C ALA A 114 -29.55 -1.72 2.21
N GLN A 115 -30.24 -0.57 2.21
CA GLN A 115 -29.70 0.69 2.72
C GLN A 115 -29.75 0.69 4.26
N VAL A 116 -28.58 0.73 4.91
CA VAL A 116 -28.48 0.89 6.38
C VAL A 116 -28.44 2.37 6.71
N THR A 117 -29.40 2.84 7.52
CA THR A 117 -29.41 4.22 8.01
C THR A 117 -28.79 4.27 9.40
N LEU A 118 -27.70 5.02 9.55
CA LEU A 118 -27.04 5.25 10.84
C LEU A 118 -27.61 6.51 11.49
N ARG A 119 -28.02 6.43 12.76
CA ARG A 119 -28.73 7.49 13.47
C ARG A 119 -28.05 7.95 14.75
N SER A 120 -27.00 7.26 15.18
CA SER A 120 -26.35 7.53 16.46
C SER A 120 -24.83 7.54 16.34
N PRO A 121 -24.11 8.25 17.22
CA PRO A 121 -22.66 8.19 17.29
C PRO A 121 -22.10 6.77 17.48
N ALA A 122 -22.85 5.89 18.17
CA ALA A 122 -22.47 4.49 18.35
C ALA A 122 -22.48 3.72 17.03
N GLU A 123 -23.53 3.90 16.21
CA GLU A 123 -23.62 3.28 14.89
C GLU A 123 -22.56 3.84 13.92
N LEU A 124 -22.26 5.14 14.02
CA LEU A 124 -21.18 5.76 13.25
C LEU A 124 -19.81 5.17 13.64
N ALA A 125 -19.55 4.97 14.92
CA ALA A 125 -18.32 4.36 15.40
C ALA A 125 -18.18 2.90 14.94
N ASP A 126 -19.28 2.14 14.96
CA ASP A 126 -19.35 0.74 14.50
C ASP A 126 -19.17 0.62 12.98
N ALA A 127 -19.63 1.58 12.19
CA ALA A 127 -19.53 1.55 10.74
C ALA A 127 -18.08 1.73 10.22
N LEU A 128 -17.22 2.41 10.98
CA LEU A 128 -15.89 2.81 10.52
C LEU A 128 -15.01 1.65 9.99
N PRO A 129 -14.88 0.49 10.68
CA PRO A 129 -14.09 -0.63 10.17
C PRO A 129 -14.61 -1.18 8.84
N TYR A 130 -15.92 -1.19 8.64
CA TYR A 130 -16.53 -1.67 7.39
C TYR A 130 -16.31 -0.68 6.25
N LEU A 131 -16.34 0.62 6.53
CA LEU A 131 -16.02 1.66 5.55
C LEU A 131 -14.55 1.58 5.08
N LEU A 132 -13.62 1.25 5.97
CA LEU A 132 -12.19 1.16 5.65
C LEU A 132 -11.76 -0.24 5.19
N GLY A 133 -12.45 -1.29 5.62
CA GLY A 133 -12.06 -2.69 5.46
C GLY A 133 -11.07 -3.19 6.53
N PHE A 134 -10.73 -2.35 7.54
CA PHE A 134 -9.86 -2.68 8.67
C PHE A 134 -10.13 -1.76 9.86
N TYR A 135 -9.68 -2.16 11.06
CA TYR A 135 -9.70 -1.31 12.25
C TYR A 135 -8.53 -0.31 12.17
N PRO A 136 -8.80 1.01 12.11
CA PRO A 136 -7.73 2.01 12.02
C PRO A 136 -7.03 2.18 13.37
N ASP A 137 -5.70 2.06 13.35
CA ASP A 137 -4.82 2.36 14.49
C ASP A 137 -4.13 3.71 14.27
N ASP A 138 -3.90 4.47 15.34
CA ASP A 138 -3.17 5.75 15.35
C ASP A 138 -3.52 6.65 14.16
N SER A 139 -4.83 6.75 13.85
CA SER A 139 -5.32 7.34 12.61
C SER A 139 -6.33 8.46 12.84
N VAL A 140 -6.25 9.49 12.00
CA VAL A 140 -7.32 10.43 11.72
C VAL A 140 -8.02 10.02 10.44
N VAL A 141 -9.36 9.96 10.46
CA VAL A 141 -10.18 9.60 9.30
C VAL A 141 -11.27 10.65 9.14
N LEU A 142 -11.44 11.19 7.94
CA LEU A 142 -12.55 12.03 7.56
C LEU A 142 -13.39 11.28 6.53
N VAL A 143 -14.71 11.33 6.72
CA VAL A 143 -15.68 10.69 5.82
C VAL A 143 -16.67 11.75 5.35
N ALA A 144 -16.79 11.90 4.04
CA ALA A 144 -17.74 12.81 3.40
C ALA A 144 -19.16 12.24 3.45
N LEU A 145 -20.12 13.12 3.68
CA LEU A 145 -21.56 12.83 3.59
C LEU A 145 -22.15 13.65 2.45
N HIS A 146 -22.94 13.00 1.60
CA HIS A 146 -23.56 13.62 0.42
C HIS A 146 -25.09 13.58 0.51
N GLY A 147 -25.71 14.63 -0.01
CA GLY A 147 -27.15 14.79 -0.09
C GLY A 147 -27.82 14.95 1.27
N GLU A 148 -29.14 15.22 1.27
CA GLU A 148 -29.91 15.48 2.47
C GLU A 148 -29.99 14.28 3.45
N ARG A 149 -29.82 13.07 2.95
CA ARG A 149 -29.85 11.83 3.76
C ARG A 149 -28.50 11.42 4.31
N GLY A 150 -27.44 12.18 4.07
CA GLY A 150 -26.10 11.92 4.59
C GLY A 150 -25.49 10.60 4.09
N ARG A 151 -25.60 10.31 2.78
CA ARG A 151 -24.99 9.12 2.18
C ARG A 151 -23.45 9.18 2.30
N PHE A 152 -22.83 8.11 2.74
CA PHE A 152 -21.36 8.02 2.79
C PHE A 152 -20.75 8.15 1.40
N GLY A 153 -19.74 9.01 1.30
CA GLY A 153 -18.99 9.27 0.08
C GLY A 153 -17.50 9.01 0.23
N GLY A 154 -16.70 9.93 -0.30
CA GLY A 154 -15.25 9.91 -0.21
C GLY A 154 -14.76 9.88 1.23
N ARG A 155 -13.58 9.29 1.43
CA ARG A 155 -12.94 9.23 2.74
C ARG A 155 -11.43 9.38 2.60
N VAL A 156 -10.83 10.05 3.58
CA VAL A 156 -9.40 10.24 3.67
C VAL A 156 -8.92 9.75 5.03
N ARG A 157 -7.77 9.09 5.07
CA ARG A 157 -7.12 8.61 6.28
C ARG A 157 -5.65 9.01 6.29
N LEU A 158 -5.19 9.46 7.45
CA LEU A 158 -3.77 9.71 7.71
C LEU A 158 -3.42 9.19 9.11
N GLY A 159 -2.16 8.82 9.34
CA GLY A 159 -1.64 8.58 10.68
C GLY A 159 -1.67 9.88 11.51
N ILE A 160 -1.98 9.79 12.80
CA ILE A 160 -1.92 10.96 13.69
C ILE A 160 -0.46 11.38 13.85
N PRO A 161 -0.08 12.62 13.47
CA PRO A 161 1.29 13.09 13.65
C PRO A 161 1.67 13.11 15.14
N THR A 162 2.85 12.60 15.45
CA THR A 162 3.39 12.58 16.81
C THR A 162 3.70 13.99 17.31
N ASP A 163 4.18 14.87 16.42
CA ASP A 163 4.40 16.28 16.72
C ASP A 163 3.12 17.07 16.51
N ARG A 164 2.66 17.70 17.59
CA ARG A 164 1.46 18.57 17.57
C ARG A 164 1.63 19.83 16.74
N ALA A 165 2.86 20.26 16.48
CA ALA A 165 3.12 21.42 15.63
C ALA A 165 2.61 21.21 14.20
N HIS A 166 2.55 19.98 13.71
CA HIS A 166 2.04 19.65 12.38
C HIS A 166 0.50 19.49 12.31
N TRP A 167 -0.20 19.52 13.45
CA TRP A 167 -1.65 19.29 13.45
C TRP A 167 -2.46 20.32 12.66
N PRO A 168 -2.12 21.64 12.69
CA PRO A 168 -2.83 22.61 11.86
C PRO A 168 -2.70 22.30 10.36
N ASP A 169 -1.47 22.13 9.86
CA ASP A 169 -1.21 21.89 8.43
C ASP A 169 -1.86 20.58 7.96
N VAL A 170 -1.81 19.55 8.80
CA VAL A 170 -2.46 18.25 8.51
C VAL A 170 -3.98 18.39 8.49
N ALA A 171 -4.57 19.17 9.39
CA ALA A 171 -6.01 19.38 9.39
C ALA A 171 -6.48 20.11 8.14
N ASP A 172 -5.76 21.15 7.72
CA ASP A 172 -6.04 21.90 6.50
C ASP A 172 -5.88 21.00 5.26
N GLN A 173 -4.79 20.25 5.17
CA GLN A 173 -4.53 19.33 4.06
C GLN A 173 -5.57 18.23 3.94
N LEU A 174 -6.03 17.65 5.05
CA LEU A 174 -7.07 16.59 5.04
C LEU A 174 -8.42 17.16 4.60
N ALA A 175 -8.79 18.35 5.09
CA ALA A 175 -10.01 19.02 4.69
C ALA A 175 -9.99 19.35 3.18
N ASP A 176 -8.91 19.98 2.71
CA ASP A 176 -8.73 20.30 1.29
C ASP A 176 -8.79 19.04 0.41
N CYS A 177 -8.07 18.00 0.77
CA CYS A 177 -8.01 16.75 0.01
C CYS A 177 -9.41 16.12 -0.15
N LEU A 178 -10.20 16.06 0.94
CA LEU A 178 -11.51 15.44 0.90
C LEU A 178 -12.55 16.28 0.14
N ILE A 179 -12.54 17.60 0.36
CA ILE A 179 -13.53 18.53 -0.20
C ILE A 179 -13.23 18.81 -1.66
N SER A 180 -11.95 19.05 -2.03
CA SER A 180 -11.55 19.33 -3.42
C SER A 180 -11.75 18.11 -4.33
N ALA A 181 -11.45 16.90 -3.84
CA ALA A 181 -11.72 15.68 -4.60
C ALA A 181 -13.24 15.45 -4.85
N GLY A 182 -14.11 15.93 -3.95
CA GLY A 182 -15.55 15.97 -4.16
C GLY A 182 -15.96 16.98 -5.25
N GLN A 183 -15.34 18.15 -5.27
CA GLN A 183 -15.60 19.19 -6.28
C GLN A 183 -15.20 18.75 -7.68
N GLU A 184 -14.08 18.06 -7.84
CA GLU A 184 -13.65 17.52 -9.15
C GLU A 184 -14.65 16.50 -9.73
N ARG A 185 -15.49 15.88 -8.89
CA ARG A 185 -16.53 14.92 -9.27
C ARG A 185 -17.93 15.50 -9.29
N ASP A 186 -18.05 16.82 -9.16
CA ASP A 186 -19.34 17.52 -9.05
C ASP A 186 -20.20 17.09 -7.84
N GLU A 187 -19.56 16.54 -6.82
CA GLU A 187 -20.19 16.05 -5.57
C GLU A 187 -19.55 16.69 -4.33
N ARG A 188 -19.78 17.97 -4.12
CA ARG A 188 -19.33 18.61 -2.87
C ARG A 188 -19.99 17.95 -1.65
N PRO A 189 -19.22 17.60 -0.58
CA PRO A 189 -19.80 17.07 0.63
C PRO A 189 -20.77 18.03 1.29
N ALA A 190 -21.93 17.52 1.72
CA ALA A 190 -22.88 18.28 2.54
C ALA A 190 -22.44 18.41 4.01
N ALA A 191 -21.71 17.40 4.50
CA ALA A 191 -21.12 17.39 5.85
C ALA A 191 -19.96 16.38 5.91
N ILE A 192 -19.21 16.41 7.00
CA ILE A 192 -18.08 15.50 7.27
C ILE A 192 -18.25 14.86 8.64
N ILE A 193 -17.86 13.59 8.76
CA ILE A 193 -17.63 12.91 10.03
C ILE A 193 -16.12 12.75 10.23
N VAL A 194 -15.66 13.08 11.43
CA VAL A 194 -14.25 12.96 11.83
C VAL A 194 -14.10 11.82 12.83
N TYR A 195 -13.10 10.96 12.64
CA TYR A 195 -12.73 9.93 13.59
C TYR A 195 -11.26 10.09 13.97
N LEU A 196 -10.98 10.03 15.26
CA LEU A 196 -9.65 10.00 15.85
C LEU A 196 -9.47 8.67 16.58
N CYS A 197 -8.69 7.76 16.00
CA CYS A 197 -8.52 6.40 16.50
C CYS A 197 -7.10 6.23 17.04
N GLN A 198 -6.97 6.03 18.34
CA GLN A 198 -5.67 5.82 18.96
C GLN A 198 -5.84 5.03 20.27
N GLU A 199 -5.01 4.00 20.45
CA GLU A 199 -4.96 3.27 21.71
C GLU A 199 -4.14 4.02 22.76
N PRO A 200 -4.49 3.90 24.06
CA PRO A 200 -3.71 4.52 25.11
C PRO A 200 -2.32 3.87 25.22
N GLY A 201 -1.33 4.67 25.57
CA GLY A 201 -0.02 4.16 25.96
C GLY A 201 -0.07 3.36 27.27
N ALA A 202 1.04 2.71 27.61
CA ALA A 202 1.14 1.91 28.85
C ALA A 202 0.71 2.73 30.07
N GLY A 203 -0.27 2.23 30.81
CA GLY A 203 -0.81 2.87 32.02
C GLY A 203 -1.79 4.05 31.77
N GLY A 204 -2.04 4.40 30.49
CA GLY A 204 -3.01 5.44 30.14
C GLY A 204 -4.44 4.90 29.97
N SER A 205 -5.40 5.79 29.84
CA SER A 205 -6.80 5.49 29.58
C SER A 205 -7.27 6.07 28.24
N GLY A 206 -8.37 5.54 27.69
CA GLY A 206 -8.99 6.11 26.49
C GLY A 206 -9.46 7.55 26.69
N LYS A 207 -9.82 7.94 27.93
CA LYS A 207 -10.13 9.32 28.28
C LYS A 207 -8.92 10.24 28.10
N ASP A 208 -7.72 9.79 28.51
CA ASP A 208 -6.50 10.59 28.34
C ASP A 208 -6.19 10.79 26.84
N VAL A 209 -6.43 9.78 26.01
CA VAL A 209 -6.34 9.88 24.56
C VAL A 209 -7.32 10.92 24.02
N LYS A 210 -8.60 10.82 24.40
CA LYS A 210 -9.64 11.75 23.99
C LYS A 210 -9.28 13.19 24.37
N ASP A 211 -8.82 13.44 25.61
CA ASP A 211 -8.47 14.78 26.07
C ASP A 211 -7.19 15.30 25.36
N ARG A 212 -6.21 14.44 25.09
CA ARG A 212 -5.01 14.78 24.31
C ARG A 212 -5.31 15.14 22.86
N LEU A 213 -6.25 14.45 22.21
CA LEU A 213 -6.61 14.65 20.80
C LEU A 213 -7.68 15.74 20.57
N ARG A 214 -8.27 16.28 21.63
CA ARG A 214 -9.26 17.37 21.52
C ARG A 214 -8.78 18.57 20.67
N PRO A 215 -7.55 19.06 20.81
CA PRO A 215 -7.07 20.16 19.96
C PRO A 215 -7.04 19.79 18.46
N LEU A 216 -6.67 18.54 18.11
CA LEU A 216 -6.70 18.07 16.72
C LEU A 216 -8.12 18.01 16.18
N ALA A 217 -9.07 17.47 16.98
CA ALA A 217 -10.49 17.44 16.60
C ALA A 217 -11.02 18.87 16.31
N GLN A 218 -10.64 19.84 17.16
CA GLN A 218 -11.05 21.23 16.96
C GLN A 218 -10.41 21.86 15.71
N ARG A 219 -9.14 21.56 15.42
CA ARG A 219 -8.46 22.04 14.18
C ARG A 219 -9.16 21.49 12.94
N LEU A 220 -9.46 20.19 12.90
CA LEU A 220 -10.19 19.57 11.79
C LEU A 220 -11.57 20.20 11.57
N ARG A 221 -12.32 20.47 12.66
CA ARG A 221 -13.61 21.15 12.57
C ARG A 221 -13.48 22.56 11.99
N THR A 222 -12.44 23.29 12.41
CA THR A 222 -12.18 24.64 11.93
C THR A 222 -11.75 24.62 10.45
N ALA A 223 -10.88 23.70 10.05
CA ALA A 223 -10.42 23.55 8.67
C ALA A 223 -11.56 23.22 7.71
N CYS A 224 -12.41 22.24 8.06
CA CYS A 224 -13.61 21.93 7.26
C CYS A 224 -14.59 23.11 7.21
N GLY A 225 -14.80 23.81 8.34
CA GLY A 225 -15.67 25.00 8.40
C GLY A 225 -15.15 26.18 7.58
N ALA A 226 -13.83 26.36 7.47
CA ALA A 226 -13.22 27.38 6.63
C ALA A 226 -13.46 27.13 5.12
N LEU A 227 -13.75 25.90 4.77
CA LEU A 227 -14.16 25.48 3.42
C LEU A 227 -15.70 25.34 3.28
N ASP A 228 -16.48 25.95 4.19
CA ASP A 228 -17.95 25.93 4.20
C ASP A 228 -18.56 24.51 4.21
N VAL A 229 -17.90 23.54 4.83
CA VAL A 229 -18.42 22.18 5.02
C VAL A 229 -18.47 21.86 6.52
N PRO A 230 -19.66 21.67 7.10
CA PRO A 230 -19.81 21.42 8.53
C PRO A 230 -19.33 20.02 8.91
N VAL A 231 -18.71 19.90 10.07
CA VAL A 231 -18.45 18.61 10.72
C VAL A 231 -19.68 18.24 11.56
N LEU A 232 -20.42 17.23 11.09
CA LEU A 232 -21.63 16.74 11.76
C LEU A 232 -21.30 16.06 13.08
N GLU A 233 -20.27 15.22 13.08
CA GLU A 233 -19.81 14.52 14.28
C GLU A 233 -18.28 14.35 14.25
N ALA A 234 -17.67 14.36 15.43
CA ALA A 234 -16.26 14.09 15.63
C ALA A 234 -16.09 13.11 16.79
N LEU A 235 -15.60 11.92 16.50
CA LEU A 235 -15.50 10.81 17.45
C LEU A 235 -14.04 10.49 17.79
N CYS A 236 -13.79 10.22 19.07
CA CYS A 236 -12.57 9.56 19.53
C CYS A 236 -12.87 8.09 19.79
N LEU A 237 -12.09 7.18 19.21
CA LEU A 237 -12.17 5.74 19.43
C LEU A 237 -10.89 5.29 20.13
N SER A 238 -11.01 4.70 21.31
CA SER A 238 -9.88 4.28 22.13
C SER A 238 -10.30 3.26 23.17
N ASN A 239 -9.48 2.24 23.38
CA ASN A 239 -9.69 1.24 24.43
C ASN A 239 -11.09 0.62 24.43
N GLY A 240 -11.59 0.25 23.25
CA GLY A 240 -12.93 -0.36 23.10
C GLY A 240 -14.10 0.58 23.43
N ARG A 241 -13.86 1.88 23.45
CA ARG A 241 -14.86 2.92 23.77
C ARG A 241 -14.80 4.05 22.74
N PHE A 242 -15.88 4.82 22.67
CA PHE A 242 -15.89 6.07 21.91
C PHE A 242 -16.39 7.26 22.73
N TRP A 243 -16.00 8.45 22.32
CA TRP A 243 -16.43 9.75 22.84
C TRP A 243 -16.76 10.68 21.68
N SER A 244 -17.83 11.46 21.83
CA SER A 244 -18.10 12.58 20.92
C SER A 244 -17.38 13.85 21.38
N TYR A 245 -16.82 14.60 20.43
CA TYR A 245 -16.31 15.96 20.64
C TYR A 245 -17.38 17.03 20.37
N CYS A 246 -18.50 16.65 19.75
CA CYS A 246 -19.58 17.55 19.36
C CYS A 246 -20.70 17.59 20.41
N CYS A 247 -20.97 16.48 21.09
CA CYS A 247 -22.01 16.37 22.07
C CYS A 247 -21.56 16.93 23.44
N PRO A 248 -22.21 17.96 23.98
CA PRO A 248 -21.89 18.48 25.30
C PRO A 248 -22.60 17.74 26.44
N ASP A 249 -23.60 16.90 26.13
CA ASP A 249 -24.44 16.25 27.15
C ASP A 249 -23.76 15.00 27.71
N PHE A 250 -23.40 15.04 28.98
CA PHE A 250 -22.77 13.93 29.69
C PHE A 250 -23.72 12.74 29.95
N ARG A 251 -25.03 12.90 29.79
CA ARG A 251 -26.00 11.79 29.86
C ARG A 251 -25.93 10.92 28.61
N CYS A 252 -25.73 11.56 27.45
CA CYS A 252 -25.55 10.91 26.15
C CYS A 252 -24.11 10.46 25.96
N CYS A 253 -23.13 11.29 26.39
CA CYS A 253 -21.70 11.11 26.19
C CYS A 253 -20.98 11.13 27.54
N PRO A 254 -20.99 10.02 28.28
CA PRO A 254 -20.39 9.94 29.60
C PRO A 254 -18.90 10.20 29.58
N ALA A 255 -18.34 10.71 30.67
CA ALA A 255 -16.93 11.06 30.79
C ALA A 255 -15.99 9.84 30.57
N GLU A 256 -16.45 8.65 30.98
CA GLU A 256 -15.77 7.38 30.82
C GLU A 256 -15.89 6.79 29.40
N GLY A 257 -16.68 7.43 28.53
CA GLY A 257 -16.96 6.98 27.17
C GLY A 257 -18.01 5.87 27.09
N THR A 258 -18.58 5.71 25.90
CA THR A 258 -19.56 4.66 25.60
C THR A 258 -18.84 3.44 25.04
N PRO A 259 -19.11 2.22 25.52
CA PRO A 259 -18.53 1.01 24.95
C PRO A 259 -18.87 0.86 23.47
N LEU A 260 -17.91 0.44 22.67
CA LEU A 260 -18.15 0.02 21.29
C LEU A 260 -18.93 -1.29 21.28
N VAL A 261 -19.75 -1.47 20.24
CA VAL A 261 -20.45 -2.73 20.00
C VAL A 261 -19.42 -3.84 19.76
N MET A 262 -19.70 -5.04 20.24
CA MET A 262 -18.81 -6.17 19.99
C MET A 262 -18.71 -6.44 18.49
N PRO A 263 -17.50 -6.59 17.92
CA PRO A 263 -17.32 -6.84 16.50
C PRO A 263 -18.17 -8.01 15.99
N GLY A 264 -18.84 -7.81 14.86
CA GLY A 264 -19.66 -8.85 14.24
C GLY A 264 -21.08 -9.04 14.79
N THR A 265 -21.49 -8.25 15.82
CA THR A 265 -22.82 -8.42 16.45
C THR A 265 -23.82 -7.32 16.11
N SER A 266 -23.42 -6.31 15.35
CA SER A 266 -24.26 -5.18 15.00
C SER A 266 -25.07 -5.39 13.71
N VAL A 267 -26.10 -4.57 13.50
CA VAL A 267 -26.84 -4.51 12.23
C VAL A 267 -25.90 -4.15 11.08
N MET A 268 -24.92 -3.26 11.32
CA MET A 268 -23.92 -2.88 10.33
C MET A 268 -23.03 -4.07 9.95
N ALA A 269 -22.61 -4.89 10.93
CA ALA A 269 -21.86 -6.11 10.68
C ALA A 269 -22.62 -7.11 9.80
N ALA A 270 -23.92 -7.30 10.08
CA ALA A 270 -24.78 -8.18 9.29
C ALA A 270 -24.96 -7.66 7.86
N ALA A 271 -25.20 -6.37 7.70
CA ALA A 271 -25.32 -5.73 6.39
C ALA A 271 -24.01 -5.80 5.58
N ALA A 272 -22.87 -5.54 6.23
CA ALA A 272 -21.56 -5.66 5.64
C ALA A 272 -21.26 -7.09 5.17
N ALA A 273 -21.56 -8.09 6.00
CA ALA A 273 -21.42 -9.49 5.65
C ALA A 273 -22.29 -9.88 4.46
N TYR A 274 -23.54 -9.41 4.42
CA TYR A 274 -24.44 -9.61 3.29
C TYR A 274 -23.92 -8.98 1.99
N ALA A 275 -23.32 -7.78 2.08
CA ALA A 275 -22.68 -7.09 0.97
C ALA A 275 -21.29 -7.66 0.61
N GLY A 276 -20.85 -8.75 1.24
CA GLY A 276 -19.53 -9.36 0.99
C GLY A 276 -18.34 -8.54 1.52
N MET A 277 -18.59 -7.47 2.27
CA MET A 277 -17.53 -6.66 2.87
C MET A 277 -16.86 -7.38 4.03
N GLN A 278 -15.52 -7.39 4.04
CA GLN A 278 -14.74 -8.05 5.09
C GLN A 278 -13.82 -7.05 5.79
N VAL A 279 -13.78 -7.13 7.11
CA VAL A 279 -12.79 -6.42 7.92
C VAL A 279 -11.56 -7.31 8.11
N ARG A 280 -10.39 -6.83 7.66
CA ARG A 280 -9.14 -7.61 7.54
C ARG A 280 -8.27 -7.65 8.81
N GLY A 281 -8.79 -7.23 9.95
CA GLY A 281 -8.04 -7.06 11.19
C GLY A 281 -7.65 -5.60 11.42
N SER A 282 -6.66 -5.34 12.27
CA SER A 282 -6.19 -3.98 12.50
C SER A 282 -5.16 -3.53 11.47
N LEU A 283 -5.02 -2.21 11.29
CA LEU A 283 -3.99 -1.63 10.41
C LEU A 283 -2.60 -2.07 10.83
N LYS A 284 -2.31 -2.05 12.14
CA LYS A 284 -1.02 -2.49 12.70
C LYS A 284 -0.72 -3.94 12.37
N GLU A 285 -1.73 -4.81 12.42
CA GLU A 285 -1.57 -6.22 12.03
C GLU A 285 -1.28 -6.36 10.54
N MET A 286 -1.98 -5.60 9.71
CA MET A 286 -1.75 -5.61 8.26
C MET A 286 -0.35 -5.12 7.90
N GLU A 287 0.10 -4.01 8.51
CA GLU A 287 1.46 -3.48 8.34
C GLU A 287 2.53 -4.43 8.88
N ALA A 288 2.28 -5.07 10.04
CA ALA A 288 3.22 -6.01 10.65
C ALA A 288 3.56 -7.19 9.73
N ARG A 289 2.61 -7.61 8.88
CA ARG A 289 2.82 -8.67 7.88
C ARG A 289 3.77 -8.28 6.74
N LEU A 290 4.00 -6.99 6.56
CA LEU A 290 4.84 -6.41 5.50
C LEU A 290 6.17 -5.88 6.04
N ARG A 291 6.26 -5.69 7.36
CA ARG A 291 7.40 -5.06 8.01
C ARG A 291 8.64 -5.94 7.96
N PRO A 292 9.83 -5.37 7.65
CA PRO A 292 11.09 -6.10 7.63
C PRO A 292 11.36 -6.85 8.94
N ARG A 293 11.98 -8.02 8.82
CA ARG A 293 12.48 -8.78 9.97
C ARG A 293 13.56 -8.01 10.69
N THR A 294 13.70 -8.27 11.97
CA THR A 294 14.73 -7.69 12.85
C THR A 294 15.49 -8.79 13.59
N GLY A 295 16.64 -8.42 14.16
CA GLY A 295 17.44 -9.33 14.96
C GLY A 295 18.40 -10.22 14.14
N PRO A 296 18.92 -11.33 14.73
CA PRO A 296 20.00 -12.11 14.13
C PRO A 296 19.70 -12.64 12.73
N ARG A 297 18.49 -13.14 12.48
CA ARG A 297 18.08 -13.63 11.15
C ARG A 297 18.06 -12.55 10.07
N ALA A 298 17.79 -11.30 10.45
CA ALA A 298 17.87 -10.18 9.51
C ALA A 298 19.32 -9.92 9.11
N ALA A 299 20.25 -9.96 10.07
CA ALA A 299 21.68 -9.80 9.80
C ALA A 299 22.27 -10.97 8.98
N GLU A 300 21.76 -12.18 9.16
CA GLU A 300 22.12 -13.33 8.32
C GLU A 300 21.66 -13.12 6.88
N GLN A 301 20.41 -12.72 6.70
CA GLN A 301 19.86 -12.41 5.38
C GLN A 301 20.62 -11.27 4.69
N GLU A 302 21.00 -10.23 5.41
CA GLU A 302 21.79 -9.10 4.86
C GLU A 302 23.13 -9.57 4.31
N LYS A 303 23.86 -10.43 5.01
CA LYS A 303 25.12 -11.02 4.53
C LYS A 303 24.93 -11.84 3.24
N VAL A 304 23.84 -12.57 3.14
CA VAL A 304 23.51 -13.33 1.93
C VAL A 304 23.19 -12.39 0.78
N LEU A 305 22.45 -11.30 1.03
CA LEU A 305 22.18 -10.24 0.05
C LEU A 305 23.48 -9.58 -0.43
N ASP A 306 24.43 -9.25 0.46
CA ASP A 306 25.75 -8.71 0.10
C ASP A 306 26.51 -9.65 -0.84
N THR A 307 26.50 -10.94 -0.52
CA THR A 307 27.15 -11.97 -1.35
C THR A 307 26.50 -12.08 -2.74
N ALA A 308 25.17 -12.14 -2.77
CA ALA A 308 24.41 -12.22 -4.01
C ALA A 308 24.55 -10.96 -4.87
N ALA A 309 24.53 -9.76 -4.26
CA ALA A 309 24.75 -8.49 -4.95
C ALA A 309 26.15 -8.42 -5.58
N GLY A 310 27.19 -8.86 -4.85
CA GLY A 310 28.56 -8.96 -5.37
C GLY A 310 28.69 -9.91 -6.57
N ALA A 311 27.91 -11.00 -6.59
CA ALA A 311 27.88 -11.95 -7.70
C ALA A 311 27.02 -11.48 -8.88
N LEU A 312 25.98 -10.67 -8.64
CA LEU A 312 25.04 -10.21 -9.66
C LEU A 312 25.67 -9.24 -10.65
N VAL A 313 26.45 -8.26 -10.19
CA VAL A 313 27.06 -7.23 -11.04
C VAL A 313 27.92 -7.82 -12.15
N PRO A 314 28.90 -8.73 -11.89
CA PRO A 314 29.66 -9.38 -12.94
C PRO A 314 28.81 -10.21 -13.91
N ARG A 315 27.71 -10.82 -13.43
CA ARG A 315 26.78 -11.56 -14.29
C ARG A 315 26.07 -10.64 -15.27
N MET A 316 25.57 -9.49 -14.79
CA MET A 316 24.86 -8.50 -15.61
C MET A 316 25.75 -7.87 -16.69
N LEU A 317 27.03 -7.69 -16.42
CA LEU A 317 28.01 -7.09 -17.35
C LEU A 317 28.43 -8.03 -18.49
N ARG A 318 28.09 -9.31 -18.43
CA ARG A 318 28.36 -10.25 -19.55
C ARG A 318 27.45 -9.93 -20.73
N ARG A 319 27.90 -10.36 -21.93
CA ARG A 319 27.04 -10.32 -23.12
C ARG A 319 25.74 -11.10 -22.83
N ASP A 320 24.61 -10.48 -23.06
CA ASP A 320 23.27 -11.02 -22.74
C ASP A 320 23.02 -11.33 -21.24
N GLY A 321 23.91 -10.87 -20.34
CA GLY A 321 23.88 -11.17 -18.92
C GLY A 321 22.61 -10.63 -18.24
N ALA A 322 22.17 -9.43 -18.58
CA ALA A 322 20.93 -8.87 -18.05
C ALA A 322 19.69 -9.69 -18.45
N ALA A 323 19.63 -10.18 -19.70
CA ALA A 323 18.54 -11.04 -20.16
C ALA A 323 18.55 -12.40 -19.45
N ALA A 324 19.74 -12.98 -19.22
CA ALA A 324 19.88 -14.21 -18.45
C ALA A 324 19.44 -14.04 -17.00
N VAL A 325 19.84 -12.95 -16.32
CA VAL A 325 19.41 -12.67 -14.95
C VAL A 325 17.90 -12.51 -14.86
N ARG A 326 17.26 -11.78 -15.79
CA ARG A 326 15.80 -11.65 -15.86
C ARG A 326 15.11 -13.00 -15.97
N ARG A 327 15.56 -13.84 -16.89
CA ARG A 327 14.99 -15.19 -17.07
C ARG A 327 15.15 -16.01 -15.80
N ASP A 328 16.36 -16.10 -15.25
CA ASP A 328 16.66 -16.91 -14.07
C ASP A 328 15.84 -16.45 -12.86
N THR A 329 15.65 -15.12 -12.69
CA THR A 329 14.81 -14.55 -11.63
C THR A 329 13.32 -14.92 -11.80
N LEU A 330 12.79 -14.85 -13.03
CA LEU A 330 11.40 -15.20 -13.29
C LEU A 330 11.15 -16.71 -13.17
N GLU A 331 12.08 -17.54 -13.59
CA GLU A 331 12.04 -19.00 -13.40
C GLU A 331 12.02 -19.35 -11.90
N LEU A 332 12.90 -18.72 -11.12
CA LEU A 332 12.93 -18.90 -9.67
C LEU A 332 11.63 -18.43 -9.02
N ALA A 333 11.11 -17.25 -9.39
CA ALA A 333 9.83 -16.75 -8.87
C ALA A 333 8.67 -17.71 -9.19
N GLY A 334 8.60 -18.23 -10.41
CA GLY A 334 7.61 -19.24 -10.81
C GLY A 334 7.71 -20.53 -10.01
N ALA A 335 8.94 -21.03 -9.78
CA ALA A 335 9.18 -22.21 -8.92
C ALA A 335 8.74 -21.97 -7.47
N MET A 336 9.01 -20.77 -6.93
CA MET A 336 8.55 -20.40 -5.58
C MET A 336 7.03 -20.31 -5.51
N ILE A 337 6.38 -19.66 -6.46
CA ILE A 337 4.91 -19.58 -6.51
C ILE A 337 4.29 -21.00 -6.55
N HIS A 338 4.90 -21.91 -7.30
CA HIS A 338 4.48 -23.30 -7.33
C HIS A 338 4.65 -23.97 -5.95
N ARG A 339 5.79 -23.78 -5.27
CA ARG A 339 6.04 -24.29 -3.90
C ARG A 339 5.02 -23.73 -2.91
N PHE A 340 4.73 -22.43 -2.94
CA PHE A 340 3.73 -21.78 -2.09
C PHE A 340 2.30 -22.26 -2.37
N ARG A 341 2.00 -22.69 -3.59
CA ARG A 341 0.69 -23.25 -3.93
C ARG A 341 0.46 -24.61 -3.30
N GLN A 342 1.50 -25.42 -3.18
CA GLN A 342 1.42 -26.75 -2.60
C GLN A 342 1.26 -26.73 -1.07
N ASP A 343 1.74 -25.66 -0.42
CA ASP A 343 1.65 -25.49 1.03
C ASP A 343 0.58 -24.46 1.37
N THR A 344 -0.44 -24.88 2.13
CA THR A 344 -1.55 -24.02 2.56
C THR A 344 -1.48 -23.85 4.09
N PRO A 345 -0.76 -22.82 4.59
CA PRO A 345 -0.59 -22.63 6.02
C PRO A 345 -1.92 -22.29 6.71
N SER A 346 -2.15 -22.88 7.88
CA SER A 346 -3.31 -22.66 8.73
C SER A 346 -2.93 -21.86 10.00
N GLY A 347 -3.93 -21.42 10.75
CA GLY A 347 -3.73 -20.71 12.01
C GLY A 347 -3.74 -19.18 11.88
N SER A 348 -3.14 -18.49 12.86
CA SER A 348 -3.07 -17.04 12.89
C SER A 348 -2.24 -16.45 11.73
N ASN A 349 -2.44 -15.18 11.40
CA ASN A 349 -1.65 -14.50 10.38
C ASN A 349 -0.14 -14.60 10.66
N ARG A 350 0.27 -14.45 11.91
CA ARG A 350 1.69 -14.59 12.31
C ARG A 350 2.23 -16.01 12.08
N ALA A 351 1.43 -17.04 12.37
CA ALA A 351 1.83 -18.42 12.12
C ALA A 351 1.95 -18.71 10.62
N ARG A 352 1.00 -18.24 9.83
CA ARG A 352 1.05 -18.35 8.36
C ARG A 352 2.25 -17.65 7.78
N ASP A 353 2.53 -16.41 8.20
CA ASP A 353 3.68 -15.64 7.73
C ASP A 353 5.01 -16.33 8.11
N ALA A 354 5.09 -16.98 9.28
CA ALA A 354 6.25 -17.78 9.68
C ALA A 354 6.43 -19.04 8.83
N CYS A 355 5.34 -19.72 8.45
CA CYS A 355 5.38 -20.82 7.50
C CYS A 355 5.84 -20.36 6.12
N ASP A 356 5.27 -19.25 5.61
CA ASP A 356 5.66 -18.65 4.34
C ASP A 356 7.17 -18.32 4.33
N ASP A 357 7.63 -17.77 5.42
CA ASP A 357 9.04 -17.44 5.60
C ASP A 357 9.96 -18.67 5.64
N ALA A 358 9.48 -19.82 6.08
CA ALA A 358 10.25 -21.06 6.09
C ALA A 358 10.32 -21.75 4.70
N LEU A 359 9.43 -21.40 3.78
CA LEU A 359 9.41 -21.95 2.42
C LEU A 359 10.50 -21.42 1.50
N ILE A 360 11.19 -20.33 1.88
CA ILE A 360 12.21 -19.68 1.05
C ILE A 360 13.52 -19.70 1.80
N THR A 361 14.59 -20.15 1.17
CA THR A 361 15.97 -20.02 1.68
C THR A 361 16.44 -18.57 1.57
N ASP A 362 17.45 -18.20 2.35
CA ASP A 362 18.00 -16.84 2.31
C ASP A 362 18.65 -16.50 0.97
N ALA A 363 19.23 -17.51 0.28
CA ALA A 363 19.81 -17.36 -1.06
C ALA A 363 18.72 -17.12 -2.13
N GLU A 364 17.65 -17.93 -2.15
CA GLU A 364 16.52 -17.73 -3.07
C GLU A 364 15.87 -16.36 -2.87
N ALA A 365 15.72 -15.93 -1.60
CA ALA A 365 15.21 -14.61 -1.29
C ALA A 365 16.11 -13.50 -1.81
N ALA A 366 17.44 -13.62 -1.65
CA ALA A 366 18.39 -12.63 -2.13
C ALA A 366 18.37 -12.50 -3.65
N ASP A 367 18.37 -13.62 -4.38
CA ASP A 367 18.31 -13.61 -5.85
C ASP A 367 17.01 -12.96 -6.36
N LEU A 368 15.86 -13.25 -5.71
CA LEU A 368 14.57 -12.65 -6.07
C LEU A 368 14.52 -11.17 -5.73
N ILE A 369 14.95 -10.76 -4.52
CA ILE A 369 14.93 -9.37 -4.07
C ILE A 369 15.76 -8.50 -5.03
N LEU A 370 16.97 -8.93 -5.35
CA LEU A 370 17.88 -8.21 -6.24
C LEU A 370 17.37 -8.22 -7.69
N GLY A 371 16.88 -9.35 -8.18
CA GLY A 371 16.38 -9.48 -9.55
C GLY A 371 15.11 -8.65 -9.81
N LEU A 372 14.26 -8.45 -8.80
CA LEU A 372 13.04 -7.62 -8.89
C LEU A 372 13.33 -6.11 -8.95
N GLN A 373 14.57 -5.67 -8.72
CA GLN A 373 14.95 -4.27 -8.91
C GLN A 373 15.01 -3.90 -10.40
N ASP A 374 15.19 -4.88 -11.30
CA ASP A 374 15.05 -4.65 -12.74
C ASP A 374 13.57 -4.45 -13.09
N ARG A 375 13.29 -3.31 -13.75
CA ARG A 375 11.92 -2.93 -14.12
C ARG A 375 11.22 -3.98 -14.96
N VAL A 376 11.91 -4.56 -15.94
CA VAL A 376 11.32 -5.55 -16.87
C VAL A 376 10.96 -6.82 -16.12
N THR A 377 11.84 -7.29 -15.23
CA THR A 377 11.59 -8.46 -14.37
C THR A 377 10.36 -8.23 -13.47
N ARG A 378 10.30 -7.08 -12.82
CA ARG A 378 9.19 -6.72 -11.94
C ARG A 378 7.86 -6.63 -12.72
N ASP A 379 7.85 -5.97 -13.88
CA ASP A 379 6.64 -5.81 -14.69
C ASP A 379 6.15 -7.18 -15.19
N ARG A 380 7.05 -8.11 -15.51
CA ARG A 380 6.72 -9.51 -15.83
C ARG A 380 6.21 -10.28 -14.59
N ALA A 381 6.78 -10.04 -13.42
CA ALA A 381 6.31 -10.64 -12.18
C ALA A 381 4.88 -10.19 -11.79
N ALA A 382 4.43 -9.04 -12.27
CA ALA A 382 3.06 -8.57 -12.09
C ALA A 382 2.00 -9.42 -12.82
N GLU A 383 2.38 -10.30 -13.74
CA GLU A 383 1.48 -11.22 -14.44
C GLU A 383 0.86 -12.30 -13.52
N TRP A 384 1.48 -12.60 -12.36
CA TRP A 384 0.94 -13.55 -11.37
C TRP A 384 -0.10 -12.90 -10.45
N MET A 385 -1.11 -12.22 -11.02
CA MET A 385 -2.10 -11.43 -10.29
C MET A 385 -3.48 -12.09 -10.17
N ASP A 386 -3.74 -13.19 -10.90
CA ASP A 386 -5.05 -13.82 -10.91
C ASP A 386 -5.01 -15.36 -10.93
N GLY A 387 -6.18 -15.96 -10.93
CA GLY A 387 -6.33 -17.41 -10.96
C GLY A 387 -5.65 -18.11 -9.77
N SER A 388 -5.13 -19.31 -10.01
CA SER A 388 -4.49 -20.12 -8.98
C SER A 388 -3.10 -19.61 -8.56
N ALA A 389 -2.54 -18.63 -9.26
CA ALA A 389 -1.24 -18.04 -8.98
C ALA A 389 -1.31 -16.86 -8.00
N ALA A 390 -2.44 -16.14 -7.95
CA ALA A 390 -2.56 -14.88 -7.19
C ALA A 390 -2.26 -15.05 -5.70
N ALA A 391 -2.93 -15.97 -5.02
CA ALA A 391 -2.73 -16.16 -3.58
C ALA A 391 -1.31 -16.62 -3.21
N PRO A 392 -0.69 -17.61 -3.88
CA PRO A 392 0.72 -17.97 -3.69
C PRO A 392 1.68 -16.80 -3.98
N ALA A 393 1.47 -16.05 -5.06
CA ALA A 393 2.28 -14.89 -5.41
C ALA A 393 2.22 -13.81 -4.33
N LEU A 394 1.02 -13.47 -3.83
CA LEU A 394 0.87 -12.53 -2.73
C LEU A 394 1.65 -12.93 -1.48
N ARG A 395 1.62 -14.22 -1.13
CA ARG A 395 2.39 -14.76 0.01
C ARG A 395 3.90 -14.62 -0.23
N LEU A 396 4.36 -14.94 -1.43
CA LEU A 396 5.76 -14.78 -1.84
C LEU A 396 6.20 -13.33 -1.73
N TRP A 397 5.46 -12.38 -2.31
CA TRP A 397 5.83 -10.96 -2.28
C TRP A 397 5.89 -10.41 -0.86
N ARG A 398 4.95 -10.80 0.01
CA ARG A 398 4.99 -10.45 1.45
C ARG A 398 6.21 -11.04 2.16
N ALA A 399 6.57 -12.28 1.88
CA ALA A 399 7.75 -12.91 2.46
C ALA A 399 9.04 -12.24 2.01
N LEU A 400 9.16 -11.86 0.73
CA LEU A 400 10.31 -11.11 0.22
C LEU A 400 10.41 -9.70 0.84
N ALA A 401 9.29 -8.97 0.97
CA ALA A 401 9.28 -7.66 1.63
C ALA A 401 9.81 -7.75 3.07
N ARG A 402 9.41 -8.79 3.83
CA ARG A 402 9.92 -9.01 5.20
C ARG A 402 11.41 -9.34 5.25
N ARG A 403 12.01 -9.82 4.16
CA ARG A 403 13.43 -10.19 4.08
C ARG A 403 14.34 -9.07 3.59
N CYS A 404 13.78 -7.94 3.15
CA CYS A 404 14.55 -6.75 2.82
C CYS A 404 14.98 -6.05 4.11
N ALA A 405 16.10 -6.46 4.68
CA ALA A 405 16.60 -6.01 5.98
C ALA A 405 17.90 -5.21 5.83
N GLY A 406 18.26 -4.43 6.86
CA GLY A 406 19.50 -3.68 6.92
C GLY A 406 19.66 -2.70 5.76
N GLY A 407 20.80 -2.74 5.09
CA GLY A 407 21.11 -1.90 3.93
C GLY A 407 20.22 -2.13 2.70
N TYR A 408 19.40 -3.19 2.72
CA TYR A 408 18.49 -3.55 1.62
C TYR A 408 17.03 -3.17 1.87
N ALA A 409 16.74 -2.35 2.88
CA ALA A 409 15.37 -1.94 3.22
C ALA A 409 14.64 -1.29 2.03
N GLU A 410 15.33 -0.51 1.21
CA GLU A 410 14.78 0.15 0.02
C GLU A 410 14.32 -0.84 -1.06
N HIS A 411 14.92 -2.04 -1.10
CA HIS A 411 14.55 -3.08 -2.07
C HIS A 411 13.16 -3.67 -1.81
N ALA A 412 12.57 -3.40 -0.64
CA ALA A 412 11.21 -3.84 -0.31
C ALA A 412 10.13 -3.17 -1.19
N VAL A 413 10.43 -2.05 -1.83
CA VAL A 413 9.45 -1.29 -2.64
C VAL A 413 8.89 -2.13 -3.78
N ALA A 414 9.72 -2.91 -4.47
CA ALA A 414 9.27 -3.76 -5.57
C ALA A 414 8.32 -4.88 -5.10
N PRO A 415 8.67 -5.75 -4.13
CA PRO A 415 7.75 -6.78 -3.64
C PRO A 415 6.52 -6.22 -2.93
N LEU A 416 6.60 -5.08 -2.24
CA LEU A 416 5.43 -4.40 -1.66
C LEU A 416 4.46 -3.91 -2.74
N THR A 417 4.99 -3.34 -3.83
CA THR A 417 4.17 -2.90 -4.96
C THR A 417 3.49 -4.08 -5.64
N LEU A 418 4.20 -5.19 -5.86
CA LEU A 418 3.61 -6.42 -6.40
C LEU A 418 2.54 -7.01 -5.47
N ALA A 419 2.76 -7.02 -4.15
CA ALA A 419 1.76 -7.43 -3.19
C ALA A 419 0.50 -6.55 -3.25
N GLY A 420 0.67 -5.23 -3.35
CA GLY A 420 -0.42 -4.28 -3.54
C GLY A 420 -1.20 -4.51 -4.83
N TRP A 421 -0.48 -4.77 -5.92
CA TRP A 421 -1.09 -5.09 -7.22
C TRP A 421 -1.93 -6.37 -7.18
N VAL A 422 -1.40 -7.46 -6.61
CA VAL A 422 -2.16 -8.72 -6.48
C VAL A 422 -3.39 -8.51 -5.60
N CYS A 423 -3.28 -7.80 -4.47
CA CYS A 423 -4.42 -7.49 -3.63
C CYS A 423 -5.52 -6.73 -4.39
N TRP A 424 -5.14 -5.69 -5.16
CA TRP A 424 -6.11 -4.93 -5.95
C TRP A 424 -6.75 -5.78 -7.03
N SER A 425 -5.97 -6.62 -7.72
CA SER A 425 -6.45 -7.53 -8.76
C SER A 425 -7.40 -8.61 -8.25
N THR A 426 -7.37 -8.89 -6.94
CA THR A 426 -8.25 -9.85 -6.26
C THR A 426 -9.29 -9.18 -5.36
N GLU A 427 -9.63 -7.92 -5.65
CA GLU A 427 -10.66 -7.13 -4.98
C GLU A 427 -10.39 -6.86 -3.48
N ASP A 428 -9.17 -7.09 -3.00
CA ASP A 428 -8.75 -6.73 -1.65
C ASP A 428 -8.15 -5.31 -1.61
N GLY A 429 -8.99 -4.30 -1.92
CA GLY A 429 -8.60 -2.89 -1.94
C GLY A 429 -7.98 -2.39 -0.64
N PRO A 430 -8.49 -2.75 0.55
CA PRO A 430 -7.88 -2.39 1.81
C PRO A 430 -6.42 -2.85 1.97
N SER A 431 -6.14 -4.14 1.72
CA SER A 431 -4.77 -4.68 1.76
C SER A 431 -3.87 -4.07 0.69
N ALA A 432 -4.42 -3.78 -0.49
CA ALA A 432 -3.69 -3.13 -1.57
C ALA A 432 -3.20 -1.74 -1.15
N ARG A 433 -4.08 -0.91 -0.57
CA ARG A 433 -3.71 0.43 -0.08
C ARG A 433 -2.63 0.37 0.99
N VAL A 434 -2.74 -0.56 1.94
CA VAL A 434 -1.72 -0.72 2.98
C VAL A 434 -0.36 -1.09 2.40
N ALA A 435 -0.31 -2.07 1.49
CA ALA A 435 0.95 -2.49 0.86
C ALA A 435 1.59 -1.37 0.03
N LEU A 436 0.79 -0.64 -0.77
CA LEU A 436 1.27 0.47 -1.57
C LEU A 436 1.68 1.68 -0.71
N SER A 437 0.97 1.97 0.38
CA SER A 437 1.37 3.00 1.34
C SER A 437 2.70 2.65 2.00
N CYS A 438 2.94 1.37 2.35
CA CYS A 438 4.24 0.93 2.86
C CYS A 438 5.35 1.08 1.81
N ALA A 439 5.08 0.79 0.54
CA ALA A 439 6.04 1.00 -0.55
C ALA A 439 6.39 2.49 -0.72
N LEU A 440 5.38 3.36 -0.76
CA LEU A 440 5.55 4.81 -0.90
C LEU A 440 6.15 5.50 0.34
N ALA A 441 6.05 4.88 1.52
CA ALA A 441 6.76 5.36 2.71
C ALA A 441 8.27 5.10 2.63
N ILE A 442 8.71 4.11 1.85
CA ILE A 442 10.11 3.80 1.61
C ILE A 442 10.65 4.65 0.45
N ASP A 443 9.94 4.66 -0.68
CA ASP A 443 10.29 5.45 -1.88
C ASP A 443 9.03 6.19 -2.37
N PRO A 444 8.88 7.47 -2.00
CA PRO A 444 7.74 8.30 -2.43
C PRO A 444 7.65 8.48 -3.94
N ASP A 445 8.78 8.37 -4.66
CA ASP A 445 8.88 8.62 -6.10
C ASP A 445 8.72 7.34 -6.95
N TYR A 446 8.45 6.19 -6.31
CA TYR A 446 8.28 4.94 -7.02
C TYR A 446 7.03 4.94 -7.90
N THR A 447 7.22 5.27 -9.15
CA THR A 447 6.14 5.52 -10.13
C THR A 447 5.08 4.41 -10.19
N PHE A 448 5.48 3.13 -10.14
CA PHE A 448 4.52 2.03 -10.25
C PHE A 448 3.59 1.98 -9.02
N ALA A 449 4.12 2.17 -7.81
CA ALA A 449 3.29 2.25 -6.61
C ALA A 449 2.39 3.48 -6.61
N GLN A 450 2.90 4.66 -7.06
CA GLN A 450 2.10 5.87 -7.18
C GLN A 450 0.89 5.69 -8.11
N LEU A 451 1.12 5.12 -9.30
CA LEU A 451 0.05 4.90 -10.28
C LEU A 451 -1.01 3.94 -9.76
N LEU A 452 -0.60 2.81 -9.15
CA LEU A 452 -1.53 1.86 -8.56
C LEU A 452 -2.30 2.46 -7.38
N HIS A 453 -1.59 3.17 -6.48
CA HIS A 453 -2.21 3.80 -5.32
C HIS A 453 -3.24 4.86 -5.74
N ARG A 454 -2.90 5.67 -6.74
CA ARG A 454 -3.82 6.64 -7.32
C ARG A 454 -5.04 5.95 -7.96
N ALA A 455 -4.83 4.94 -8.79
CA ALA A 455 -5.91 4.21 -9.46
C ALA A 455 -6.92 3.59 -8.45
N ILE A 456 -6.42 2.96 -7.36
CA ILE A 456 -7.27 2.41 -6.30
C ILE A 456 -8.05 3.52 -5.58
N ASN A 457 -7.43 4.66 -5.35
CA ASN A 457 -8.06 5.77 -4.62
C ASN A 457 -9.09 6.51 -5.51
N GLU A 458 -8.91 6.50 -6.81
CA GLU A 458 -9.88 6.99 -7.80
C GLU A 458 -11.01 5.98 -8.07
N GLY A 459 -10.94 4.78 -7.48
CA GLY A 459 -11.96 3.74 -7.64
C GLY A 459 -11.96 3.08 -9.02
N LEU A 460 -10.81 3.10 -9.71
CA LEU A 460 -10.70 2.48 -11.02
C LEU A 460 -10.80 0.94 -10.93
N ASP A 461 -11.35 0.35 -11.98
CA ASP A 461 -11.40 -1.10 -12.14
C ASP A 461 -10.00 -1.64 -12.51
N PRO A 462 -9.46 -2.67 -11.84
CA PRO A 462 -8.20 -3.29 -12.21
C PRO A 462 -8.26 -4.09 -13.52
N GLU A 463 -9.46 -4.46 -14.00
CA GLU A 463 -9.61 -5.40 -15.12
C GLU A 463 -8.98 -4.94 -16.45
N PRO A 464 -9.01 -3.66 -16.85
CA PRO A 464 -8.30 -3.21 -18.04
C PRO A 464 -6.80 -3.50 -18.01
N LEU A 465 -6.16 -3.25 -16.84
CA LEU A 465 -4.74 -3.52 -16.65
C LEU A 465 -4.45 -5.03 -16.59
N ARG A 466 -5.28 -5.80 -15.91
CA ARG A 466 -5.20 -7.27 -15.87
C ARG A 466 -5.28 -7.86 -17.27
N ARG A 467 -6.18 -7.36 -18.10
CA ARG A 467 -6.34 -7.81 -19.50
C ARG A 467 -5.08 -7.53 -20.31
N CYS A 468 -4.53 -6.33 -20.21
CA CYS A 468 -3.30 -5.94 -20.89
C CYS A 468 -2.13 -6.88 -20.51
N LEU A 469 -1.92 -7.15 -19.21
CA LEU A 469 -0.86 -8.06 -18.75
C LEU A 469 -1.09 -9.51 -19.22
N ARG A 470 -2.34 -9.99 -19.23
CA ARG A 470 -2.65 -11.32 -19.77
C ARG A 470 -2.38 -11.44 -21.28
N GLU A 471 -2.63 -10.39 -22.03
CA GLU A 471 -2.32 -10.33 -23.47
C GLU A 471 -0.81 -10.35 -23.70
N GLN A 472 -0.06 -9.52 -22.98
CA GLN A 472 1.41 -9.52 -23.03
C GLN A 472 2.03 -10.88 -22.66
N HIS A 473 1.48 -11.54 -21.65
CA HIS A 473 1.91 -12.89 -21.26
C HIS A 473 1.71 -13.90 -22.41
N ARG A 474 0.52 -13.92 -23.02
CA ARG A 474 0.19 -14.81 -24.14
C ARG A 474 1.10 -14.58 -25.36
N GLU A 475 1.36 -13.32 -25.69
CA GLU A 475 2.28 -12.95 -26.78
C GLU A 475 3.71 -13.42 -26.50
N ALA A 476 4.19 -13.26 -25.27
CA ALA A 476 5.51 -13.68 -24.87
C ALA A 476 5.69 -15.22 -24.90
N VAL A 477 4.67 -15.97 -24.46
CA VAL A 477 4.66 -17.45 -24.55
C VAL A 477 4.65 -17.88 -26.01
N ALA A 478 3.79 -17.30 -26.84
CA ALA A 478 3.73 -17.61 -28.27
C ALA A 478 5.05 -17.30 -29.00
N ALA A 479 5.73 -16.20 -28.63
CA ALA A 479 7.05 -15.86 -29.19
C ALA A 479 8.14 -16.86 -28.77
N THR A 480 8.01 -17.49 -27.60
CA THR A 480 8.96 -18.50 -27.12
C THR A 480 8.71 -19.87 -27.76
N GLU A 481 7.46 -20.18 -28.09
CA GLU A 481 7.05 -21.44 -28.73
C GLU A 481 7.16 -21.41 -30.25
N ALA A 482 7.32 -20.20 -30.85
CA ALA A 482 7.53 -20.09 -32.31
C ALA A 482 8.82 -20.82 -32.70
N PRO A 483 8.77 -21.81 -33.64
CA PRO A 483 9.96 -22.51 -34.05
C PRO A 483 10.94 -21.50 -34.65
N THR A 484 12.15 -21.47 -34.12
CA THR A 484 13.26 -20.74 -34.73
C THR A 484 13.29 -21.13 -36.21
N PRO A 485 13.27 -20.16 -37.14
CA PRO A 485 13.39 -20.49 -38.55
C PRO A 485 14.70 -21.30 -38.71
N SER A 486 14.54 -22.60 -38.97
CA SER A 486 15.65 -23.51 -39.26
C SER A 486 16.40 -22.86 -40.41
N THR A 487 17.60 -22.39 -40.13
CA THR A 487 18.55 -22.04 -41.17
C THR A 487 18.88 -23.37 -41.87
N ALA A 488 18.07 -23.71 -42.87
CA ALA A 488 18.41 -24.77 -43.78
C ALA A 488 19.81 -24.46 -44.28
N PRO A 489 20.76 -25.44 -44.25
CA PRO A 489 22.06 -25.22 -44.81
C PRO A 489 21.86 -24.87 -46.30
N ALA A 490 22.42 -23.75 -46.71
CA ALA A 490 22.44 -23.31 -48.08
C ALA A 490 22.93 -24.50 -48.91
N ALA A 491 22.05 -25.02 -49.77
CA ALA A 491 22.43 -26.04 -50.74
C ALA A 491 23.58 -25.46 -51.57
N GLU A 492 24.70 -26.12 -51.52
CA GLU A 492 25.87 -25.86 -52.36
C GLU A 492 25.42 -25.81 -53.81
N GLU A 493 25.33 -24.62 -54.37
CA GLU A 493 25.09 -24.39 -55.80
C GLU A 493 26.31 -24.86 -56.55
N THR A 494 26.26 -26.06 -57.13
CA THR A 494 27.20 -26.54 -58.10
C THR A 494 27.29 -25.58 -59.29
N PRO A 495 28.48 -25.13 -59.74
CA PRO A 495 28.61 -24.15 -60.81
C PRO A 495 28.16 -24.75 -62.13
N ARG A 496 27.17 -24.22 -62.78
CA ARG A 496 26.75 -24.50 -64.13
C ARG A 496 27.83 -23.99 -65.09
N PRO A 497 28.23 -24.80 -66.15
CA PRO A 497 29.25 -24.38 -67.09
C PRO A 497 28.75 -23.22 -67.95
N THR A 498 29.53 -22.17 -67.99
CA THR A 498 29.32 -20.99 -68.83
C THR A 498 29.50 -21.35 -70.32
N LYS A 499 28.43 -21.19 -71.12
CA LYS A 499 28.51 -21.20 -72.60
C LYS A 499 29.14 -19.90 -73.08
N ARG A 500 30.20 -20.04 -73.83
CA ARG A 500 30.89 -18.99 -74.58
C ARG A 500 29.97 -18.25 -75.54
N PRO A 501 30.06 -16.90 -75.71
CA PRO A 501 29.33 -16.17 -76.75
C PRO A 501 29.95 -16.30 -78.11
N GLY A 502 29.16 -16.64 -79.14
CA GLY A 502 29.54 -16.60 -80.54
C GLY A 502 29.36 -15.19 -81.11
N PRO A 503 30.01 -14.91 -82.27
CA PRO A 503 30.25 -13.55 -82.77
C PRO A 503 29.01 -12.87 -83.37
N ALA A 504 28.99 -11.57 -83.28
CA ALA A 504 27.97 -10.64 -83.76
C ALA A 504 27.91 -10.56 -85.31
N ARG A 505 26.72 -10.40 -85.86
CA ARG A 505 26.47 -9.94 -87.24
C ARG A 505 25.82 -8.56 -87.23
N PRO A 506 26.22 -7.61 -88.12
CA PRO A 506 25.80 -6.22 -88.10
C PRO A 506 24.61 -5.89 -89.00
N GLY A 507 23.93 -4.80 -88.70
CA GLY A 507 23.20 -3.94 -89.55
C GLY A 507 21.70 -3.83 -89.36
N PRO A 508 21.04 -2.82 -89.93
CA PRO A 508 21.51 -1.49 -90.29
C PRO A 508 20.77 -0.31 -89.65
N ALA A 509 21.38 0.83 -89.89
CA ALA A 509 20.99 2.18 -89.45
C ALA A 509 19.59 2.65 -89.81
N GLY A 510 18.98 3.43 -88.95
CA GLY A 510 17.83 4.26 -89.23
C GLY A 510 17.92 5.51 -88.38
N ARG A 511 17.96 6.62 -89.06
CA ARG A 511 18.27 7.99 -88.69
C ARG A 511 17.21 8.69 -87.76
N PRO A 512 17.60 9.83 -87.21
CA PRO A 512 16.95 10.47 -86.03
C PRO A 512 15.85 11.48 -86.37
N ARG A 513 15.00 11.72 -85.46
CA ARG A 513 14.24 12.97 -85.41
C ARG A 513 14.16 13.53 -84.02
N GLY A 514 14.61 14.75 -83.97
CA GLY A 514 14.76 15.61 -82.83
C GLY A 514 13.47 16.26 -82.30
N PRO A 515 13.60 17.31 -81.55
CA PRO A 515 12.84 17.55 -80.33
C PRO A 515 11.73 18.59 -80.47
N ARG A 516 10.76 18.51 -79.61
CA ARG A 516 9.86 19.63 -79.22
C ARG A 516 9.15 19.14 -77.97
N GLY A 517 9.08 19.85 -76.88
CA GLY A 517 9.05 21.22 -76.51
C GLY A 517 8.17 21.28 -75.29
N ALA A 518 8.71 21.84 -74.27
CA ALA A 518 8.13 22.81 -73.32
C ALA A 518 6.71 22.55 -72.77
N THR A 519 6.55 22.44 -71.50
CA THR A 519 6.15 23.54 -70.58
C THR A 519 5.98 22.99 -69.17
N GLY A 520 6.72 23.56 -68.24
CA GLY A 520 6.35 23.55 -66.82
C GLY A 520 5.26 24.65 -66.60
N PRO A 521 4.97 25.10 -65.40
CA PRO A 521 5.75 25.07 -64.16
C PRO A 521 4.89 24.90 -62.89
N GLY A 522 5.51 24.89 -61.72
CA GLY A 522 4.81 25.36 -60.55
C GLY A 522 5.31 24.83 -59.19
N SER A 523 6.47 25.27 -58.81
CA SER A 523 6.91 25.31 -57.41
C SER A 523 6.05 26.29 -56.60
N ARG A 524 5.89 26.03 -55.30
CA ARG A 524 6.08 27.06 -54.27
C ARG A 524 6.10 26.47 -52.87
N THR A 525 7.29 26.45 -52.33
CA THR A 525 7.66 26.66 -50.93
C THR A 525 7.17 28.03 -50.45
N THR A 526 6.72 28.12 -49.19
CA THR A 526 6.86 29.31 -48.33
C THR A 526 6.79 28.85 -46.88
N ASP A 527 7.83 28.89 -46.27
CA ASP A 527 8.48 29.58 -45.17
C ASP A 527 7.79 30.88 -44.72
N GLY A 528 7.76 31.16 -43.39
CA GLY A 528 7.29 32.43 -42.86
C GLY A 528 6.89 32.34 -41.39
N ARG A 529 7.82 32.26 -40.46
CA ARG A 529 8.32 33.37 -39.59
C ARG A 529 7.26 34.26 -38.95
N SER A 530 7.17 34.12 -37.62
CA SER A 530 7.31 35.17 -36.59
C SER A 530 6.68 36.52 -36.82
N ARG A 531 5.84 36.98 -35.87
CA ARG A 531 5.96 38.33 -35.29
C ARG A 531 5.16 38.55 -34.02
N ARG A 532 5.85 39.00 -33.00
CA ARG A 532 5.40 39.70 -31.78
C ARG A 532 4.73 41.03 -32.12
N ARG A 533 3.80 41.46 -31.25
CA ARG A 533 3.54 42.85 -30.76
C ARG A 533 2.41 42.72 -29.73
N ALA A 534 2.54 43.05 -28.47
CA ALA A 534 2.91 44.26 -27.74
C ALA A 534 1.90 45.41 -27.92
N GLY A 535 1.34 45.82 -26.78
CA GLY A 535 0.75 47.11 -26.48
C GLY A 535 -0.78 47.06 -26.36
N ARG A 536 -1.47 47.70 -25.43
CA ARG A 536 -1.20 48.75 -24.48
C ARG A 536 -2.51 49.07 -23.76
N ASP A 537 -2.43 49.30 -22.44
CA ASP A 537 -3.10 50.33 -21.64
C ASP A 537 -4.60 50.67 -21.77
N GLY A 538 -5.22 50.83 -20.61
CA GLY A 538 -6.39 51.66 -20.32
C GLY A 538 -7.20 51.13 -19.15
N ASP A 539 -6.89 51.38 -17.95
CA ASP A 539 -7.21 52.39 -16.92
C ASP A 539 -8.68 52.77 -16.77
N ARG A 540 -9.10 52.84 -15.50
CA ARG A 540 -10.23 53.54 -14.84
C ARG A 540 -11.40 52.69 -14.37
N SER A 541 -11.43 52.44 -13.12
CA SER A 541 -12.00 53.26 -12.01
C SER A 541 -13.48 53.10 -11.74
N ARG A 542 -13.76 52.84 -10.47
CA ARG A 542 -14.92 53.24 -9.64
C ARG A 542 -16.24 52.43 -9.82
N ARG A 543 -16.65 51.69 -8.88
CA ARG A 543 -17.22 52.04 -7.56
C ARG A 543 -17.18 50.82 -6.66
#